data_fdd29fc5c44eb7f6d6df0e1073adb66d
#
_entry.id   fdd29fc5c44eb7f6d6df0e1073adb66d
#
_cell.length_a   1.000
_cell.length_b   1.000
_cell.length_c   1.000
_cell.angle_alpha   90.00
_cell.angle_beta   90.00
_cell.angle_gamma   90.00
#
_symmetry.space_group_name_H-M   'P 1'
#
loop_
_entity.id
_entity.type
_entity.pdbx_description
1 polymer ?
#
loop_
_entity_poly.entity_id
_entity_poly.type
_entity_poly.pdbx_seq_one_letter_code
_entity_poly.pdbx_strand_id
1 'polypeptide(L)'
;MSRPVRAALALALSFSLLSAPALAQRRGHGGMPGGGLTPAGNPSALIAAEIAFARLARERGQWTAFRDTAADDAEMFTPRRVVAKDWLKGRKDPAQAVQWETHRAYASCDGSFGVTYGGWTGDADAGWFSTVWQRQKKKGALKWVLDQGEPLARPLAAPDWIEGKVADCPARRTHFVGPGEPPPPGAADKPAKKDLPVQRPLAGPIPPLAAPAGSDSKDGQSDDGTLAWRSTVLPDGARAFTVWMWKDGSMTQVLHETAPAPATTPATAPGQG
;
A
#
# COMPACT_ATOMS: atom_id res chain seq x y z
N MET A 1 23.61 57.82 -49.05
CA MET A 1 22.42 58.37 -48.41
C MET A 1 22.30 57.79 -47.03
N SER A 2 22.32 58.62 -46.06
CA SER A 2 22.77 58.49 -44.66
C SER A 2 21.90 57.62 -43.76
N ARG A 3 22.50 56.72 -42.98
CA ARG A 3 21.91 56.04 -41.82
C ARG A 3 22.05 56.99 -40.57
N PRO A 4 21.05 57.06 -39.70
CA PRO A 4 21.26 57.59 -38.35
C PRO A 4 21.43 56.43 -37.35
N VAL A 5 22.50 56.55 -36.61
CA VAL A 5 22.82 55.76 -35.40
C VAL A 5 21.90 56.26 -34.28
N ARG A 6 21.19 55.32 -33.64
CA ARG A 6 20.49 55.57 -32.37
C ARG A 6 21.24 54.92 -31.24
N ALA A 7 21.78 55.78 -30.38
CA ALA A 7 22.41 55.42 -29.12
C ALA A 7 21.36 54.88 -28.13
N ALA A 8 21.57 53.74 -27.57
CA ALA A 8 20.80 53.21 -26.45
C ALA A 8 21.50 53.58 -25.13
N LEU A 9 20.80 54.34 -24.33
CA LEU A 9 21.21 54.74 -22.97
C LEU A 9 20.91 53.57 -22.02
N ALA A 10 21.95 52.96 -21.46
CA ALA A 10 21.81 51.93 -20.43
C ALA A 10 21.70 52.59 -19.06
N LEU A 11 20.54 52.50 -18.43
CA LEU A 11 20.29 52.94 -17.06
C LEU A 11 20.64 51.79 -16.13
N ALA A 12 21.77 51.90 -15.40
CA ALA A 12 22.16 50.95 -14.36
C ALA A 12 21.39 51.27 -13.07
N LEU A 13 20.41 50.44 -12.71
CA LEU A 13 19.76 50.46 -11.40
C LEU A 13 20.57 49.60 -10.44
N SER A 14 21.30 50.28 -9.53
CA SER A 14 21.99 49.62 -8.42
C SER A 14 20.98 49.23 -7.34
N PHE A 15 20.68 47.92 -7.20
CA PHE A 15 19.91 47.37 -6.10
C PHE A 15 20.86 47.08 -4.93
N SER A 16 20.80 47.92 -3.90
CA SER A 16 21.47 47.64 -2.62
C SER A 16 20.72 46.56 -1.88
N LEU A 17 21.31 45.36 -1.78
CA LEU A 17 20.87 44.26 -0.95
C LEU A 17 21.16 44.56 0.53
N LEU A 18 20.17 44.99 1.27
CA LEU A 18 20.22 44.98 2.73
C LEU A 18 20.11 43.52 3.21
N SER A 19 21.24 42.94 3.60
CA SER A 19 21.33 41.67 4.26
C SER A 19 20.85 41.80 5.71
N ALA A 20 19.63 41.39 6.02
CA ALA A 20 19.20 41.22 7.38
C ALA A 20 19.77 39.89 7.93
N PRO A 21 20.35 39.85 9.14
CA PRO A 21 20.80 38.61 9.72
C PRO A 21 19.57 37.75 10.12
N ALA A 22 19.39 36.60 9.47
CA ALA A 22 18.44 35.59 9.88
C ALA A 22 18.92 35.04 11.23
N LEU A 23 18.26 35.44 12.31
CA LEU A 23 18.35 34.77 13.60
C LEU A 23 17.76 33.35 13.42
N ALA A 24 18.65 32.41 13.15
CA ALA A 24 18.32 30.98 13.20
C ALA A 24 17.95 30.62 14.64
N GLN A 25 16.68 30.67 14.98
CA GLN A 25 16.14 30.10 16.19
C GLN A 25 16.33 28.59 16.10
N ARG A 26 17.44 28.10 16.66
CA ARG A 26 17.61 26.68 17.03
C ARG A 26 16.51 26.32 18.01
N ARG A 27 15.36 25.89 17.49
CA ARG A 27 14.42 25.10 18.28
C ARG A 27 15.13 23.80 18.60
N GLY A 28 15.67 23.73 19.83
CA GLY A 28 16.12 22.47 20.41
C GLY A 28 14.95 21.49 20.35
N HIS A 29 15.02 20.54 19.43
CA HIS A 29 14.21 19.33 19.53
C HIS A 29 14.75 18.58 20.76
N GLY A 30 14.18 18.87 21.92
CA GLY A 30 14.25 17.98 23.05
C GLY A 30 13.67 16.64 22.56
N GLY A 31 14.57 15.70 22.27
CA GLY A 31 14.19 14.33 21.96
C GLY A 31 13.39 13.79 23.13
N MET A 32 12.09 13.67 22.96
CA MET A 32 11.28 12.85 23.85
C MET A 32 11.85 11.44 23.84
N PRO A 33 12.07 10.79 25.01
CA PRO A 33 12.50 9.39 25.03
C PRO A 33 11.44 8.58 24.28
N GLY A 34 11.86 7.96 23.16
CA GLY A 34 10.98 7.26 22.26
C GLY A 34 10.35 6.05 22.90
N GLY A 35 9.17 6.21 23.46
CA GLY A 35 8.19 5.15 23.43
C GLY A 35 7.80 4.99 21.97
N GLY A 36 8.23 3.91 21.31
CA GLY A 36 7.84 3.63 19.93
C GLY A 36 6.33 3.64 19.84
N LEU A 37 5.78 4.73 19.29
CA LEU A 37 4.37 4.78 18.95
C LEU A 37 4.18 3.69 17.90
N THR A 38 3.47 2.63 18.26
CA THR A 38 2.96 1.67 17.28
C THR A 38 2.24 2.48 16.21
N PRO A 39 2.59 2.37 14.93
CA PRO A 39 1.92 3.13 13.89
C PRO A 39 0.41 2.85 14.00
N ALA A 40 -0.39 3.87 14.23
CA ALA A 40 -1.84 3.70 14.09
C ALA A 40 -2.13 3.43 12.62
N GLY A 41 -3.10 2.56 12.34
CA GLY A 41 -3.56 2.29 10.99
C GLY A 41 -3.83 3.60 10.24
N ASN A 42 -3.23 3.75 9.07
CA ASN A 42 -3.33 4.97 8.29
C ASN A 42 -3.59 4.64 6.81
N PRO A 43 -4.85 4.66 6.36
CA PRO A 43 -5.19 4.42 4.97
C PRO A 43 -4.52 5.40 4.01
N SER A 44 -4.30 6.65 4.43
CA SER A 44 -3.62 7.65 3.59
C SER A 44 -2.19 7.25 3.27
N ALA A 45 -1.50 6.53 4.15
CA ALA A 45 -0.16 6.01 3.87
C ALA A 45 -0.18 4.91 2.78
N LEU A 46 -1.24 4.07 2.75
CA LEU A 46 -1.44 3.06 1.72
C LEU A 46 -1.77 3.72 0.37
N ILE A 47 -2.68 4.69 0.37
CA ILE A 47 -3.04 5.47 -0.81
C ILE A 47 -1.81 6.17 -1.38
N ALA A 48 -0.98 6.78 -0.53
CA ALA A 48 0.26 7.42 -0.95
C ALA A 48 1.27 6.43 -1.53
N ALA A 49 1.37 5.21 -0.96
CA ALA A 49 2.24 4.15 -1.48
C ALA A 49 1.76 3.69 -2.86
N GLU A 50 0.46 3.51 -3.06
CA GLU A 50 -0.12 3.13 -4.34
C GLU A 50 0.06 4.20 -5.41
N ILE A 51 -0.18 5.47 -5.09
CA ILE A 51 0.07 6.61 -5.98
C ILE A 51 1.56 6.69 -6.37
N ALA A 52 2.46 6.49 -5.42
CA ALA A 52 3.90 6.49 -5.68
C ALA A 52 4.31 5.32 -6.58
N PHE A 53 3.72 4.15 -6.40
CA PHE A 53 3.92 2.98 -7.22
C PHE A 53 3.43 3.21 -8.66
N ALA A 54 2.20 3.70 -8.84
CA ALA A 54 1.65 4.04 -10.15
C ALA A 54 2.49 5.12 -10.87
N ARG A 55 2.96 6.12 -10.13
CA ARG A 55 3.85 7.15 -10.68
C ARG A 55 5.19 6.56 -11.11
N LEU A 56 5.79 5.71 -10.29
CA LEU A 56 7.06 5.07 -10.61
C LEU A 56 6.96 4.21 -11.88
N ALA A 57 5.83 3.51 -12.07
CA ALA A 57 5.58 2.73 -13.28
C ALA A 57 5.54 3.60 -14.54
N ARG A 58 4.91 4.76 -14.48
CA ARG A 58 4.89 5.72 -15.61
C ARG A 58 6.25 6.35 -15.89
N GLU A 59 7.02 6.65 -14.84
CA GLU A 59 8.31 7.36 -14.97
C GLU A 59 9.47 6.44 -15.32
N ARG A 60 9.46 5.18 -14.85
CA ARG A 60 10.60 4.28 -14.95
C ARG A 60 10.31 2.93 -15.58
N GLY A 61 9.07 2.67 -15.91
CA GLY A 61 8.60 1.40 -16.48
C GLY A 61 7.83 0.55 -15.49
N GLN A 62 6.86 -0.19 -16.01
CA GLN A 62 5.92 -0.98 -15.22
C GLN A 62 6.63 -2.06 -14.41
N TRP A 63 7.39 -2.94 -15.06
CA TRP A 63 8.05 -4.04 -14.36
C TRP A 63 9.21 -3.59 -13.48
N THR A 64 9.83 -2.46 -13.82
CA THR A 64 10.80 -1.79 -12.96
C THR A 64 10.16 -1.33 -11.65
N ALA A 65 9.00 -0.67 -11.72
CA ALA A 65 8.27 -0.26 -10.52
C ALA A 65 7.83 -1.46 -9.67
N PHE A 66 7.33 -2.52 -10.31
CA PHE A 66 6.95 -3.75 -9.62
C PHE A 66 8.13 -4.36 -8.85
N ARG A 67 9.32 -4.46 -9.49
CA ARG A 67 10.54 -4.95 -8.81
C ARG A 67 10.95 -4.09 -7.62
N ASP A 68 10.92 -2.77 -7.78
CA ASP A 68 11.43 -1.84 -6.78
C ASP A 68 10.53 -1.76 -5.54
N THR A 69 9.24 -2.03 -5.68
CA THR A 69 8.24 -1.91 -4.61
C THR A 69 7.80 -3.24 -3.99
N ALA A 70 8.15 -4.39 -4.60
CA ALA A 70 7.86 -5.72 -4.08
C ALA A 70 8.62 -6.04 -2.78
N ALA A 71 8.02 -6.85 -1.92
CA ALA A 71 8.74 -7.62 -0.91
C ALA A 71 9.52 -8.77 -1.57
N ASP A 72 10.48 -9.34 -0.85
CA ASP A 72 11.34 -10.40 -1.43
C ASP A 72 10.56 -11.67 -1.79
N ASP A 73 9.50 -11.97 -1.06
CA ASP A 73 8.61 -13.12 -1.21
C ASP A 73 7.24 -12.76 -1.83
N ALA A 74 7.15 -11.58 -2.42
CA ALA A 74 5.92 -11.11 -3.05
C ALA A 74 5.45 -12.03 -4.18
N GLU A 75 4.13 -12.19 -4.30
CA GLU A 75 3.49 -12.96 -5.35
C GLU A 75 2.57 -12.10 -6.22
N MET A 76 2.41 -12.52 -7.45
CA MET A 76 1.49 -11.88 -8.40
C MET A 76 0.85 -12.91 -9.32
N PHE A 77 -0.14 -12.49 -10.12
CA PHE A 77 -0.81 -13.35 -11.06
C PHE A 77 -0.51 -12.96 -12.53
N THR A 78 -0.12 -13.97 -13.37
CA THR A 78 0.30 -13.74 -14.78
C THR A 78 0.03 -14.94 -15.73
N PRO A 79 -1.10 -15.52 -15.94
CA PRO A 79 -2.35 -15.52 -15.18
C PRO A 79 -2.30 -16.42 -13.92
N ARG A 80 -1.30 -17.29 -13.81
CA ARG A 80 -1.09 -18.16 -12.65
C ARG A 80 -0.36 -17.41 -11.55
N ARG A 81 -0.48 -17.88 -10.32
CA ARG A 81 0.30 -17.39 -9.20
C ARG A 81 1.78 -17.64 -9.43
N VAL A 82 2.60 -16.60 -9.29
CA VAL A 82 4.05 -16.64 -9.45
C VAL A 82 4.74 -15.84 -8.37
N VAL A 83 5.97 -16.23 -8.02
CA VAL A 83 6.85 -15.40 -7.21
C VAL A 83 7.28 -14.22 -8.08
N ALA A 84 6.97 -13.00 -7.63
CA ALA A 84 7.18 -11.79 -8.42
C ALA A 84 8.63 -11.59 -8.82
N LYS A 85 9.57 -11.79 -7.89
CA LYS A 85 11.01 -11.65 -8.12
C LYS A 85 11.52 -12.52 -9.26
N ASP A 86 11.05 -13.77 -9.30
CA ASP A 86 11.48 -14.73 -10.33
C ASP A 86 10.86 -14.39 -11.69
N TRP A 87 9.58 -14.09 -11.72
CA TRP A 87 8.89 -13.76 -12.97
C TRP A 87 9.36 -12.43 -13.56
N LEU A 88 9.65 -11.44 -12.74
CA LEU A 88 10.12 -10.10 -13.16
C LEU A 88 11.60 -10.08 -13.57
N LYS A 89 12.38 -11.12 -13.22
CA LYS A 89 13.82 -11.15 -13.49
C LYS A 89 14.12 -11.01 -14.98
N GLY A 90 14.88 -9.99 -15.34
CA GLY A 90 15.27 -9.73 -16.73
C GLY A 90 14.14 -9.33 -17.68
N ARG A 91 12.91 -9.17 -17.18
CA ARG A 91 11.77 -8.77 -18.00
C ARG A 91 11.86 -7.29 -18.36
N LYS A 92 11.76 -7.00 -19.66
CA LYS A 92 11.74 -5.63 -20.18
C LYS A 92 10.38 -4.98 -19.92
N ASP A 93 10.40 -3.71 -19.61
CA ASP A 93 9.18 -2.91 -19.46
C ASP A 93 8.40 -2.82 -20.77
N PRO A 94 7.06 -2.81 -20.74
CA PRO A 94 6.25 -2.50 -21.91
C PRO A 94 6.50 -1.04 -22.35
N ALA A 95 6.14 -0.73 -23.59
CA ALA A 95 6.30 0.62 -24.14
C ALA A 95 5.53 1.66 -23.33
N GLN A 96 4.36 1.28 -22.80
CA GLN A 96 3.56 2.08 -21.90
C GLN A 96 3.15 1.23 -20.70
N ALA A 97 3.20 1.83 -19.51
CA ALA A 97 2.67 1.22 -18.31
C ALA A 97 1.15 1.36 -18.29
N VAL A 98 0.44 0.34 -17.82
CA VAL A 98 -0.98 0.51 -17.48
C VAL A 98 -1.13 1.62 -16.45
N GLN A 99 -2.26 2.32 -16.49
CA GLN A 99 -2.58 3.34 -15.50
C GLN A 99 -3.56 2.74 -14.51
N TRP A 100 -3.35 3.00 -13.23
CA TRP A 100 -4.28 2.54 -12.20
C TRP A 100 -4.47 3.60 -11.12
N GLU A 101 -5.62 3.52 -10.47
CA GLU A 101 -6.01 4.43 -9.40
C GLU A 101 -6.69 3.68 -8.26
N THR A 102 -6.42 4.13 -7.05
CA THR A 102 -7.02 3.55 -5.84
C THR A 102 -8.44 4.07 -5.65
N HIS A 103 -9.39 3.16 -5.43
CA HIS A 103 -10.76 3.48 -5.05
C HIS A 103 -10.98 3.29 -3.54
N ARG A 104 -10.37 2.26 -2.96
CA ARG A 104 -10.51 1.89 -1.55
C ARG A 104 -9.17 1.50 -0.94
N ALA A 105 -9.00 1.82 0.33
CA ALA A 105 -7.85 1.41 1.12
C ALA A 105 -8.30 0.93 2.50
N TYR A 106 -7.83 -0.24 2.91
CA TYR A 106 -8.12 -0.89 4.18
C TYR A 106 -6.83 -1.02 4.98
N ALA A 107 -6.80 -0.52 6.21
CA ALA A 107 -5.62 -0.58 7.07
C ALA A 107 -5.90 -1.37 8.35
N SER A 108 -4.95 -2.20 8.79
CA SER A 108 -4.96 -2.77 10.13
C SER A 108 -4.81 -1.68 11.18
N CYS A 109 -5.24 -1.95 12.42
CA CYS A 109 -5.15 -0.98 13.51
C CYS A 109 -3.69 -0.62 13.82
N ASP A 110 -2.77 -1.58 13.80
CA ASP A 110 -1.32 -1.36 14.03
C ASP A 110 -0.58 -0.79 12.81
N GLY A 111 -1.21 -0.76 11.64
CA GLY A 111 -0.61 -0.33 10.38
C GLY A 111 0.46 -1.27 9.83
N SER A 112 0.54 -2.51 10.30
CA SER A 112 1.49 -3.51 9.77
C SER A 112 1.08 -4.04 8.40
N PHE A 113 -0.24 -4.10 8.11
CA PHE A 113 -0.82 -4.50 6.85
C PHE A 113 -1.86 -3.52 6.34
N GLY A 114 -2.04 -3.52 5.03
CA GLY A 114 -3.13 -2.84 4.35
C GLY A 114 -3.41 -3.44 2.99
N VAL A 115 -4.61 -3.15 2.46
CA VAL A 115 -5.03 -3.55 1.13
C VAL A 115 -5.55 -2.33 0.39
N THR A 116 -5.09 -2.13 -0.83
CA THR A 116 -5.65 -1.17 -1.78
C THR A 116 -6.44 -1.93 -2.85
N TYR A 117 -7.50 -1.31 -3.33
CA TYR A 117 -8.36 -1.82 -4.40
C TYR A 117 -8.72 -0.67 -5.32
N GLY A 118 -8.79 -0.94 -6.63
CA GLY A 118 -9.18 0.08 -7.59
C GLY A 118 -9.26 -0.42 -9.01
N GLY A 119 -9.31 0.52 -9.95
CA GLY A 119 -9.37 0.27 -11.38
C GLY A 119 -8.04 0.47 -12.07
N TRP A 120 -7.80 -0.28 -13.14
CA TRP A 120 -6.69 -0.05 -14.05
C TRP A 120 -7.19 0.07 -15.49
N THR A 121 -6.43 0.81 -16.32
CA THR A 121 -6.69 0.98 -17.76
C THR A 121 -5.39 0.80 -18.53
N GLY A 122 -5.44 0.03 -19.61
CA GLY A 122 -4.41 -0.14 -20.62
C GLY A 122 -4.84 0.49 -21.96
N ASP A 123 -4.11 0.17 -23.04
CA ASP A 123 -4.40 0.72 -24.38
C ASP A 123 -5.73 0.21 -24.95
N ALA A 124 -6.09 -1.06 -24.68
CA ALA A 124 -7.27 -1.71 -25.24
C ALA A 124 -8.18 -2.37 -24.19
N ASP A 125 -7.75 -2.42 -22.96
CA ASP A 125 -8.42 -3.14 -21.88
C ASP A 125 -8.44 -2.32 -20.58
N ALA A 126 -9.25 -2.77 -19.65
CA ALA A 126 -9.36 -2.19 -18.32
C ALA A 126 -9.76 -3.29 -17.33
N GLY A 127 -9.57 -3.05 -16.05
CA GLY A 127 -9.90 -4.05 -15.05
C GLY A 127 -9.91 -3.50 -13.64
N TRP A 128 -9.98 -4.42 -12.68
CA TRP A 128 -9.76 -4.13 -11.26
C TRP A 128 -8.40 -4.67 -10.81
N PHE A 129 -7.87 -4.09 -9.74
CA PHE A 129 -6.70 -4.60 -9.04
C PHE A 129 -6.90 -4.60 -7.54
N SER A 130 -6.12 -5.44 -6.86
CA SER A 130 -5.93 -5.40 -5.41
C SER A 130 -4.46 -5.62 -5.09
N THR A 131 -3.90 -4.75 -4.27
CA THR A 131 -2.52 -4.86 -3.79
C THR A 131 -2.53 -5.00 -2.27
N VAL A 132 -1.87 -6.03 -1.75
CA VAL A 132 -1.64 -6.22 -0.33
C VAL A 132 -0.29 -5.63 0.04
N TRP A 133 -0.31 -4.66 0.95
CA TRP A 133 0.85 -3.94 1.46
C TRP A 133 1.22 -4.43 2.85
N GLN A 134 2.50 -4.67 3.06
CA GLN A 134 3.07 -5.01 4.36
C GLN A 134 4.15 -4.00 4.75
N ARG A 135 4.09 -3.54 5.99
CA ARG A 135 5.14 -2.70 6.56
C ARG A 135 6.34 -3.55 6.94
N GLN A 136 7.47 -3.26 6.34
CA GLN A 136 8.70 -4.00 6.60
C GLN A 136 9.26 -3.68 7.97
N LYS A 137 9.64 -4.72 8.75
CA LYS A 137 10.21 -4.57 10.10
C LYS A 137 11.50 -3.75 10.11
N LYS A 138 12.32 -3.89 9.08
CA LYS A 138 13.49 -3.05 8.85
C LYS A 138 13.06 -1.82 8.04
N LYS A 139 13.37 -0.61 8.52
CA LYS A 139 13.09 0.68 7.86
C LYS A 139 11.61 1.12 7.81
N GLY A 140 10.64 0.31 8.17
CA GLY A 140 9.23 0.67 8.20
C GLY A 140 8.58 1.02 6.85
N ALA A 141 9.25 0.71 5.72
CA ALA A 141 8.71 0.95 4.40
C ALA A 141 7.55 0.00 4.09
N LEU A 142 6.55 0.48 3.36
CA LEU A 142 5.51 -0.36 2.78
C LEU A 142 6.08 -1.04 1.52
N LYS A 143 5.90 -2.37 1.47
CA LYS A 143 6.20 -3.20 0.30
C LYS A 143 4.97 -4.03 -0.01
N TRP A 144 4.65 -4.23 -1.28
CA TRP A 144 3.58 -5.12 -1.61
C TRP A 144 4.02 -6.60 -1.52
N VAL A 145 3.13 -7.45 -1.04
CA VAL A 145 3.34 -8.90 -0.85
C VAL A 145 2.45 -9.75 -1.74
N LEU A 146 1.34 -9.19 -2.21
CA LEU A 146 0.47 -9.79 -3.20
C LEU A 146 -0.07 -8.69 -4.10
N ASP A 147 0.00 -8.91 -5.41
CA ASP A 147 -0.63 -8.07 -6.41
C ASP A 147 -1.46 -8.92 -7.38
N GLN A 148 -2.68 -8.52 -7.61
CA GLN A 148 -3.60 -9.24 -8.48
C GLN A 148 -4.63 -8.31 -9.11
N GLY A 149 -5.18 -8.74 -10.19
CA GLY A 149 -6.25 -8.06 -10.91
C GLY A 149 -6.84 -8.95 -11.99
N GLU A 150 -7.89 -8.45 -12.63
CA GLU A 150 -8.55 -9.14 -13.73
C GLU A 150 -9.11 -8.11 -14.70
N PRO A 151 -9.04 -8.37 -16.02
CA PRO A 151 -9.73 -7.56 -16.99
C PRO A 151 -11.25 -7.57 -16.76
N LEU A 152 -11.88 -6.44 -17.06
CA LEU A 152 -13.32 -6.28 -17.03
C LEU A 152 -13.83 -5.90 -18.43
N ALA A 153 -15.06 -6.29 -18.74
CA ALA A 153 -15.72 -5.89 -19.98
C ALA A 153 -15.93 -4.37 -20.09
N ARG A 154 -15.90 -3.66 -18.96
CA ARG A 154 -15.98 -2.19 -18.88
C ARG A 154 -15.04 -1.72 -17.76
N PRO A 155 -14.46 -0.53 -17.90
CA PRO A 155 -13.67 0.06 -16.82
C PRO A 155 -14.46 0.12 -15.52
N LEU A 156 -13.78 -0.12 -14.40
CA LEU A 156 -14.35 0.07 -13.08
C LEU A 156 -14.65 1.56 -12.88
N ALA A 157 -15.90 1.88 -12.54
CA ALA A 157 -16.27 3.28 -12.29
C ALA A 157 -15.50 3.85 -11.11
N ALA A 158 -14.80 4.97 -11.35
CA ALA A 158 -14.11 5.67 -10.28
C ALA A 158 -15.14 6.27 -9.30
N PRO A 159 -14.91 6.18 -7.99
CA PRO A 159 -15.76 6.85 -7.01
C PRO A 159 -15.45 8.35 -6.98
N ASP A 160 -16.36 9.15 -6.40
CA ASP A 160 -16.16 10.59 -6.24
C ASP A 160 -14.95 10.92 -5.32
N TRP A 161 -14.62 10.01 -4.40
CA TRP A 161 -13.48 10.12 -3.50
C TRP A 161 -12.94 8.74 -3.13
N ILE A 162 -11.64 8.68 -2.79
CA ILE A 162 -11.00 7.45 -2.32
C ILE A 162 -11.49 7.13 -0.90
N GLU A 163 -12.07 5.96 -0.71
CA GLU A 163 -12.53 5.50 0.59
C GLU A 163 -11.40 4.85 1.40
N GLY A 164 -11.07 5.45 2.56
CA GLY A 164 -10.11 4.90 3.51
C GLY A 164 -10.78 4.34 4.75
N LYS A 165 -10.51 3.07 5.09
CA LYS A 165 -11.04 2.40 6.29
C LYS A 165 -9.91 1.89 7.17
N VAL A 166 -10.10 2.00 8.49
CA VAL A 166 -9.22 1.41 9.52
C VAL A 166 -10.03 0.41 10.31
N ALA A 167 -9.40 -0.71 10.67
CA ALA A 167 -9.97 -1.66 11.62
C ALA A 167 -10.27 -0.98 12.97
N ASP A 168 -11.22 -1.50 13.71
CA ASP A 168 -11.51 -1.00 15.05
C ASP A 168 -10.29 -1.20 15.94
N CYS A 169 -9.84 -0.09 16.51
CA CYS A 169 -8.71 -0.05 17.42
C CYS A 169 -9.19 0.08 18.86
N PRO A 170 -8.55 -0.56 19.83
CA PRO A 170 -8.80 -0.27 21.21
C PRO A 170 -8.58 1.22 21.45
N ALA A 171 -9.49 1.86 22.19
CA ALA A 171 -9.35 3.25 22.56
C ALA A 171 -7.96 3.45 23.19
N ARG A 172 -7.15 4.32 22.60
CA ARG A 172 -5.92 4.75 23.27
C ARG A 172 -6.36 5.40 24.57
N ARG A 173 -5.97 4.84 25.70
CA ARG A 173 -6.06 5.56 26.97
C ARG A 173 -5.07 6.71 26.88
N THR A 174 -5.50 7.82 26.34
CA THR A 174 -4.83 9.09 26.54
C THR A 174 -5.08 9.46 28.00
N HIS A 175 -4.15 9.08 28.87
CA HIS A 175 -4.06 9.76 30.16
C HIS A 175 -3.65 11.20 29.84
N PHE A 176 -4.62 12.05 29.72
CA PHE A 176 -4.40 13.49 29.74
C PHE A 176 -4.05 13.79 31.20
N VAL A 177 -2.76 13.76 31.54
CA VAL A 177 -2.29 14.28 32.82
C VAL A 177 -2.37 15.80 32.67
N GLY A 178 -3.39 16.40 33.28
CA GLY A 178 -3.49 17.87 33.34
C GLY A 178 -2.25 18.47 34.00
N PRO A 179 -1.87 19.71 33.68
CA PRO A 179 -0.76 20.36 34.37
C PRO A 179 -1.03 20.39 35.89
N GLY A 180 -0.22 19.70 36.66
CA GLY A 180 -0.32 19.64 38.12
C GLY A 180 -0.97 18.38 38.70
N GLU A 181 -1.40 17.42 37.89
CA GLU A 181 -1.91 16.15 38.39
C GLU A 181 -0.74 15.17 38.63
N PRO A 182 -0.63 14.56 39.84
CA PRO A 182 0.43 13.61 40.11
C PRO A 182 0.30 12.40 39.17
N PRO A 183 1.42 11.83 38.70
CA PRO A 183 1.39 10.63 37.85
C PRO A 183 0.64 9.50 38.60
N PRO A 184 -0.13 8.67 37.88
CA PRO A 184 -0.85 7.57 38.50
C PRO A 184 0.10 6.65 39.25
N PRO A 185 -0.34 6.06 40.37
CA PRO A 185 0.48 5.15 41.17
C PRO A 185 1.02 4.01 40.29
N GLY A 186 2.34 3.79 40.27
CA GLY A 186 2.99 2.77 39.40
C GLY A 186 3.64 3.31 38.13
N ALA A 187 3.55 4.60 37.81
CA ALA A 187 4.20 5.18 36.64
C ALA A 187 5.75 5.24 36.75
N ALA A 188 6.29 5.06 37.98
CA ALA A 188 7.72 5.09 38.22
C ALA A 188 8.44 3.78 37.86
N ASP A 189 7.75 2.65 37.89
CA ASP A 189 8.30 1.34 37.52
C ASP A 189 7.99 1.04 36.07
N LYS A 190 8.82 1.55 35.15
CA LYS A 190 8.82 1.05 33.78
C LYS A 190 9.36 -0.37 33.80
N PRO A 191 8.55 -1.40 33.47
CA PRO A 191 9.07 -2.76 33.38
C PRO A 191 10.26 -2.79 32.43
N ALA A 192 11.30 -3.53 32.79
CA ALA A 192 12.42 -3.74 31.88
C ALA A 192 11.90 -4.28 30.56
N LYS A 193 12.56 -3.94 29.43
CA LYS A 193 12.14 -4.35 28.06
C LYS A 193 11.84 -5.85 27.93
N LYS A 194 12.33 -6.68 28.83
CA LYS A 194 12.10 -8.13 28.90
C LYS A 194 10.70 -8.52 29.40
N ASP A 195 10.02 -7.64 30.11
CA ASP A 195 8.76 -7.94 30.79
C ASP A 195 7.55 -7.26 30.13
N LEU A 196 7.73 -6.68 28.95
CA LEU A 196 6.60 -6.14 28.19
C LEU A 196 5.70 -7.31 27.81
N PRO A 197 4.39 -7.24 28.14
CA PRO A 197 3.45 -8.28 27.72
C PRO A 197 3.54 -8.45 26.20
N VAL A 198 3.67 -9.70 25.74
CA VAL A 198 3.52 -10.01 24.32
C VAL A 198 2.14 -9.49 23.90
N GLN A 199 2.11 -8.54 22.97
CA GLN A 199 0.84 -8.02 22.45
C GLN A 199 0.08 -9.21 21.86
N ARG A 200 -1.03 -9.57 22.48
CA ARG A 200 -1.94 -10.58 21.94
C ARG A 200 -2.66 -9.96 20.75
N PRO A 201 -2.91 -10.74 19.68
CA PRO A 201 -3.77 -10.28 18.59
C PRO A 201 -5.09 -9.75 19.16
N LEU A 202 -5.54 -8.60 18.67
CA LEU A 202 -6.82 -7.99 19.08
C LEU A 202 -8.01 -8.77 18.53
N ALA A 203 -7.82 -9.50 17.44
CA ALA A 203 -8.85 -10.25 16.74
C ALA A 203 -8.54 -11.74 16.69
N GLY A 204 -9.56 -12.51 16.39
CA GLY A 204 -9.47 -13.97 16.23
C GLY A 204 -8.76 -14.38 14.93
N PRO A 205 -8.69 -15.69 14.68
CA PRO A 205 -8.10 -16.23 13.46
C PRO A 205 -8.88 -15.79 12.22
N ILE A 206 -8.24 -15.93 11.06
CA ILE A 206 -8.88 -15.72 9.75
C ILE A 206 -10.11 -16.60 9.65
N PRO A 207 -11.28 -16.04 9.29
CA PRO A 207 -12.49 -16.84 9.15
C PRO A 207 -12.29 -17.99 8.16
N PRO A 208 -12.77 -19.20 8.49
CA PRO A 208 -12.68 -20.32 7.57
C PRO A 208 -13.52 -20.03 6.32
N LEU A 209 -12.93 -20.26 5.15
CA LEU A 209 -13.65 -20.31 3.89
C LEU A 209 -13.58 -21.73 3.35
N ALA A 210 -14.74 -22.27 3.00
CA ALA A 210 -14.77 -23.54 2.28
C ALA A 210 -14.15 -23.34 0.89
N ALA A 211 -13.14 -24.13 0.58
CA ALA A 211 -12.56 -24.18 -0.76
C ALA A 211 -12.61 -25.64 -1.25
N PRO A 212 -12.89 -25.89 -2.53
CA PRO A 212 -12.85 -27.23 -3.11
C PRO A 212 -11.51 -27.93 -2.86
N ALA A 213 -11.54 -29.26 -2.75
CA ALA A 213 -10.31 -30.04 -2.66
C ALA A 213 -9.40 -29.76 -3.86
N GLY A 214 -8.09 -29.60 -3.62
CA GLY A 214 -7.13 -29.25 -4.67
C GLY A 214 -6.98 -27.75 -4.92
N SER A 215 -7.68 -26.89 -4.17
CA SER A 215 -7.43 -25.44 -4.19
C SER A 215 -6.10 -25.09 -3.53
N ASP A 216 -5.42 -24.07 -4.07
CA ASP A 216 -4.21 -23.46 -3.48
C ASP A 216 -4.58 -22.14 -2.82
N SER A 217 -4.55 -22.10 -1.49
CA SER A 217 -4.89 -20.91 -0.69
C SER A 217 -3.68 -20.37 0.03
N LYS A 218 -3.53 -19.04 0.00
CA LYS A 218 -2.56 -18.30 0.80
C LYS A 218 -3.24 -17.22 1.60
N ASP A 219 -2.82 -17.09 2.84
CA ASP A 219 -3.37 -16.16 3.81
C ASP A 219 -2.31 -15.20 4.31
N GLY A 220 -2.77 -14.05 4.79
CA GLY A 220 -1.97 -13.15 5.60
C GLY A 220 -2.83 -12.42 6.61
N GLN A 221 -2.23 -12.03 7.72
CA GLN A 221 -2.89 -11.30 8.78
C GLN A 221 -1.93 -10.29 9.39
N SER A 222 -2.45 -9.10 9.79
CA SER A 222 -1.69 -8.10 10.51
C SER A 222 -1.15 -8.63 11.85
N ASP A 223 -0.08 -8.03 12.37
CA ASP A 223 0.54 -8.47 13.63
C ASP A 223 -0.46 -8.38 14.80
N ASP A 224 -1.40 -7.43 14.77
CA ASP A 224 -2.48 -7.27 15.75
C ASP A 224 -3.75 -8.08 15.43
N GLY A 225 -3.79 -8.79 14.30
CA GLY A 225 -4.90 -9.63 13.87
C GLY A 225 -6.11 -8.88 13.32
N THR A 226 -6.09 -7.55 13.21
CA THR A 226 -7.26 -6.74 12.87
C THR A 226 -7.57 -6.62 11.38
N LEU A 227 -6.63 -7.00 10.51
CA LEU A 227 -6.81 -7.14 9.07
C LEU A 227 -6.28 -8.49 8.62
N ALA A 228 -7.05 -9.20 7.82
CA ALA A 228 -6.65 -10.48 7.24
C ALA A 228 -7.07 -10.56 5.78
N TRP A 229 -6.35 -11.35 5.01
CA TRP A 229 -6.67 -11.61 3.61
C TRP A 229 -6.44 -13.08 3.26
N ARG A 230 -7.15 -13.56 2.25
CA ARG A 230 -6.96 -14.88 1.63
C ARG A 230 -7.06 -14.77 0.14
N SER A 231 -6.08 -15.33 -0.57
CA SER A 231 -6.09 -15.51 -2.02
C SER A 231 -6.14 -17.02 -2.31
N THR A 232 -7.19 -17.46 -2.98
CA THR A 232 -7.42 -18.85 -3.33
C THR A 232 -7.42 -19.03 -4.84
N VAL A 233 -6.65 -20.02 -5.32
CA VAL A 233 -6.73 -20.52 -6.70
C VAL A 233 -7.51 -21.82 -6.66
N LEU A 234 -8.60 -21.90 -7.40
CA LEU A 234 -9.44 -23.07 -7.52
C LEU A 234 -8.81 -24.11 -8.47
N PRO A 235 -9.25 -25.38 -8.45
CA PRO A 235 -8.68 -26.44 -9.29
C PRO A 235 -8.77 -26.16 -10.80
N ASP A 236 -9.77 -25.39 -11.24
CA ASP A 236 -9.94 -24.95 -12.63
C ASP A 236 -9.11 -23.71 -12.99
N GLY A 237 -8.42 -23.11 -12.03
CA GLY A 237 -7.63 -21.90 -12.18
C GLY A 237 -8.40 -20.60 -11.93
N ALA A 238 -9.70 -20.66 -11.65
CA ALA A 238 -10.43 -19.48 -11.17
C ALA A 238 -9.87 -19.02 -9.81
N ARG A 239 -10.05 -17.75 -9.49
CA ARG A 239 -9.46 -17.16 -8.29
C ARG A 239 -10.49 -16.44 -7.44
N ALA A 240 -10.29 -16.48 -6.13
CA ALA A 240 -11.04 -15.69 -5.18
C ALA A 240 -10.09 -14.95 -4.24
N PHE A 241 -10.39 -13.70 -3.97
CA PHE A 241 -9.67 -12.89 -3.01
C PHE A 241 -10.63 -12.28 -2.00
N THR A 242 -10.35 -12.47 -0.72
CA THR A 242 -11.21 -11.97 0.34
C THR A 242 -10.38 -11.24 1.37
N VAL A 243 -10.89 -10.10 1.83
CA VAL A 243 -10.30 -9.31 2.92
C VAL A 243 -11.31 -9.19 4.04
N TRP A 244 -10.85 -9.44 5.26
CA TRP A 244 -11.61 -9.24 6.49
C TRP A 244 -10.93 -8.16 7.33
N MET A 245 -11.78 -7.42 8.02
CA MET A 245 -11.36 -6.37 8.92
C MET A 245 -12.11 -6.51 10.24
N TRP A 246 -11.41 -6.31 11.35
CA TRP A 246 -12.03 -6.27 12.67
C TRP A 246 -12.94 -5.07 12.81
N LYS A 247 -14.24 -5.32 12.92
CA LYS A 247 -15.32 -4.34 13.05
C LYS A 247 -16.36 -4.84 14.01
N ASP A 248 -16.79 -3.99 14.94
CA ASP A 248 -17.89 -4.28 15.88
C ASP A 248 -17.73 -5.63 16.58
N GLY A 249 -16.49 -5.98 16.98
CA GLY A 249 -16.20 -7.21 17.71
C GLY A 249 -16.12 -8.49 16.87
N SER A 250 -16.06 -8.38 15.54
CA SER A 250 -15.94 -9.52 14.63
C SER A 250 -15.06 -9.24 13.42
N MET A 251 -14.53 -10.32 12.79
CA MET A 251 -13.87 -10.23 11.49
C MET A 251 -14.93 -10.15 10.39
N THR A 252 -15.16 -8.95 9.90
CA THR A 252 -16.17 -8.66 8.87
C THR A 252 -15.52 -8.62 7.50
N GLN A 253 -16.12 -9.30 6.52
CA GLN A 253 -15.67 -9.24 5.13
C GLN A 253 -15.90 -7.83 4.57
N VAL A 254 -14.83 -7.20 4.09
CA VAL A 254 -14.84 -5.83 3.55
C VAL A 254 -14.53 -5.76 2.06
N LEU A 255 -13.93 -6.82 1.51
CA LEU A 255 -13.68 -6.97 0.08
C LEU A 255 -13.81 -8.45 -0.31
N HIS A 256 -14.41 -8.72 -1.45
CA HIS A 256 -14.41 -10.04 -2.08
C HIS A 256 -14.44 -9.85 -3.59
N GLU A 257 -13.40 -10.38 -4.25
CA GLU A 257 -13.25 -10.34 -5.69
C GLU A 257 -13.02 -11.74 -6.25
N THR A 258 -13.48 -11.96 -7.45
CA THR A 258 -13.28 -13.22 -8.17
C THR A 258 -12.74 -12.95 -9.56
N ALA A 259 -11.90 -13.85 -10.05
CA ALA A 259 -11.44 -13.88 -11.42
C ALA A 259 -11.77 -15.25 -12.04
N PRO A 260 -12.25 -15.28 -13.28
CA PRO A 260 -12.57 -16.55 -13.95
C PRO A 260 -11.32 -17.40 -14.17
N ALA A 261 -11.52 -18.66 -14.46
CA ALA A 261 -10.44 -19.51 -14.94
C ALA A 261 -9.82 -18.92 -16.21
N PRO A 262 -8.50 -18.96 -16.37
CA PRO A 262 -7.87 -18.54 -17.64
C PRO A 262 -8.47 -19.31 -18.80
N ALA A 263 -8.77 -18.58 -19.90
CA ALA A 263 -9.28 -19.23 -21.11
C ALA A 263 -8.32 -20.35 -21.54
N THR A 264 -8.82 -21.57 -21.67
CA THR A 264 -8.06 -22.66 -22.28
C THR A 264 -7.91 -22.32 -23.77
N THR A 265 -6.71 -21.90 -24.18
CA THR A 265 -6.40 -21.84 -25.60
C THR A 265 -6.61 -23.24 -26.16
N PRO A 266 -7.51 -23.44 -27.14
CA PRO A 266 -7.66 -24.75 -27.77
C PRO A 266 -6.29 -25.16 -28.28
N ALA A 267 -5.82 -26.36 -27.89
CA ALA A 267 -4.62 -26.93 -28.47
C ALA A 267 -4.85 -26.97 -30.00
N THR A 268 -4.06 -26.20 -30.75
CA THR A 268 -4.06 -26.29 -32.20
C THR A 268 -3.79 -27.76 -32.53
N ALA A 269 -4.79 -28.43 -33.08
CA ALA A 269 -4.64 -29.81 -33.52
C ALA A 269 -3.43 -29.86 -34.46
N PRO A 270 -2.50 -30.84 -34.30
CA PRO A 270 -1.41 -30.99 -35.23
C PRO A 270 -2.02 -31.20 -36.61
N GLY A 271 -1.70 -30.26 -37.53
CA GLY A 271 -2.15 -30.36 -38.91
C GLY A 271 -1.76 -31.73 -39.47
N GLN A 272 -2.77 -32.46 -39.91
CA GLN A 272 -2.57 -33.58 -40.81
C GLN A 272 -2.08 -33.00 -42.14
N GLY A 273 -0.77 -33.09 -42.39
CA GLY A 273 -0.11 -32.86 -43.63
C GLY A 273 0.36 -34.20 -44.20
#